data_5285701d213cfb6f1221e82e8ad839e6
#
_entry.id   5285701d213cfb6f1221e82e8ad839e6
#
_cell.length_a   1.000
_cell.length_b   1.000
_cell.length_c   1.000
_cell.angle_alpha   90.00
_cell.angle_beta   90.00
_cell.angle_gamma   90.00
#
_symmetry.space_group_name_H-M   'P 1'
#
loop_
_entity.id
_entity.type
_entity.pdbx_description
1 polymer ?
#
loop_
_entity_poly.entity_id
_entity_poly.type
_entity_poly.pdbx_seq_one_letter_code
_entity_poly.pdbx_strand_id
1 'polypeptide(L)'
;SESSMASILAWIGLALAIMTASAFAVLQAVDGIAQKRAVDSWVVAPPEEKAIPFGVAEGIRFIEYGTNSIFRILQGTVAVNFGVAIAESKILSKWIGGAGVVIGVVTIYAGLEVAYLGFDGLTTIIGISMIIYFIWVGILGGLMWRKSMSKSNC
;
A
#
# COMPACT_ATOMS: atom_id res chain seq x y z
N SER A 1 -15.95 5.14 27.05
CA SER A 1 -15.12 6.02 26.18
C SER A 1 -14.12 5.24 25.31
N GLU A 2 -13.51 4.15 25.82
CA GLU A 2 -12.55 3.34 25.05
C GLU A 2 -13.16 2.70 23.78
N SER A 3 -14.41 2.21 23.86
CA SER A 3 -15.13 1.66 22.69
C SER A 3 -15.44 2.71 21.61
N SER A 4 -15.60 3.98 22.01
CA SER A 4 -15.85 5.09 21.08
C SER A 4 -14.61 5.43 20.25
N MET A 5 -13.41 5.47 20.85
CA MET A 5 -12.16 5.78 20.14
C MET A 5 -11.83 4.67 19.12
N ALA A 6 -11.88 3.40 19.52
CA ALA A 6 -11.63 2.29 18.61
C ALA A 6 -12.61 2.28 17.41
N SER A 7 -13.89 2.64 17.65
CA SER A 7 -14.88 2.76 16.59
C SER A 7 -14.57 3.91 15.62
N ILE A 8 -14.17 5.07 16.12
CA ILE A 8 -13.77 6.21 15.30
C ILE A 8 -12.57 5.83 14.42
N LEU A 9 -11.54 5.23 15.02
CA LEU A 9 -10.35 4.77 14.29
C LEU A 9 -10.70 3.72 13.22
N ALA A 10 -11.66 2.83 13.50
CA ALA A 10 -12.10 1.85 12.51
C ALA A 10 -12.77 2.50 11.29
N TRP A 11 -13.61 3.52 11.47
CA TRP A 11 -14.23 4.27 10.37
C TRP A 11 -13.20 5.10 9.57
N ILE A 12 -12.26 5.75 10.25
CA ILE A 12 -11.14 6.44 9.59
C ILE A 12 -10.32 5.44 8.78
N GLY A 13 -10.02 4.26 9.37
CA GLY A 13 -9.28 3.21 8.69
C GLY A 13 -9.98 2.68 7.45
N LEU A 14 -11.32 2.55 7.48
CA LEU A 14 -12.11 2.16 6.32
C LEU A 14 -12.04 3.21 5.21
N ALA A 15 -12.20 4.50 5.55
CA ALA A 15 -12.07 5.58 4.57
C ALA A 15 -10.68 5.60 3.93
N LEU A 16 -9.62 5.48 4.73
CA LEU A 16 -8.24 5.39 4.25
C LEU A 16 -8.01 4.15 3.37
N ALA A 17 -8.61 3.01 3.70
CA ALA A 17 -8.51 1.80 2.88
C ALA A 17 -9.16 1.98 1.50
N ILE A 18 -10.31 2.66 1.41
CA ILE A 18 -10.97 3.00 0.14
C ILE A 18 -10.08 3.95 -0.68
N MET A 19 -9.51 4.98 -0.06
CA MET A 19 -8.57 5.88 -0.73
C MET A 19 -7.33 5.14 -1.24
N THR A 20 -6.80 4.20 -0.45
CA THR A 20 -5.66 3.36 -0.84
C THR A 20 -5.99 2.48 -2.04
N ALA A 21 -7.16 1.85 -2.06
CA ALA A 21 -7.62 1.04 -3.19
C ALA A 21 -7.78 1.89 -4.46
N SER A 22 -8.28 3.12 -4.34
CA SER A 22 -8.39 4.05 -5.47
C SER A 22 -7.01 4.47 -5.99
N ALA A 23 -6.06 4.79 -5.10
CA ALA A 23 -4.69 5.12 -5.49
C ALA A 23 -4.00 3.92 -6.17
N PHE A 24 -4.25 2.69 -5.70
CA PHE A 24 -3.75 1.48 -6.35
C PHE A 24 -4.31 1.29 -7.76
N ALA A 25 -5.59 1.55 -7.98
CA ALA A 25 -6.18 1.46 -9.31
C ALA A 25 -5.53 2.45 -10.29
N VAL A 26 -5.24 3.69 -9.85
CA VAL A 26 -4.51 4.67 -10.66
C VAL A 26 -3.09 4.20 -10.94
N LEU A 27 -2.38 3.69 -9.92
CA LEU A 27 -1.05 3.13 -10.09
C LEU A 27 -1.01 2.02 -11.15
N GLN A 28 -1.99 1.10 -11.13
CA GLN A 28 -2.08 0.01 -12.11
C GLN A 28 -2.34 0.53 -13.54
N ALA A 29 -3.07 1.62 -13.69
CA ALA A 29 -3.27 2.24 -14.99
C ALA A 29 -1.97 2.87 -15.53
N VAL A 30 -1.17 3.49 -14.66
CA VAL A 30 0.12 4.10 -15.03
C VAL A 30 1.16 3.01 -15.35
N ASP A 31 1.43 2.12 -14.39
CA ASP A 31 2.45 1.07 -14.50
C ASP A 31 2.06 0.00 -15.55
N GLY A 32 0.86 -0.55 -15.45
CA GLY A 32 0.42 -1.66 -16.30
C GLY A 32 0.10 -1.24 -17.74
N ILE A 33 -0.58 -0.11 -17.95
CA ILE A 33 -1.11 0.27 -19.26
C ILE A 33 -0.27 1.34 -19.93
N ALA A 34 -0.07 2.48 -19.26
CA ALA A 34 0.61 3.63 -19.86
C ALA A 34 2.09 3.32 -20.10
N GLN A 35 2.77 2.76 -19.11
CA GLN A 35 4.18 2.39 -19.22
C GLN A 35 4.40 1.35 -20.32
N LYS A 36 3.55 0.30 -20.35
CA LYS A 36 3.65 -0.72 -21.42
C LYS A 36 3.53 -0.11 -22.80
N ARG A 37 2.54 0.76 -23.03
CA ARG A 37 2.33 1.40 -24.34
C ARG A 37 3.51 2.29 -24.75
N ALA A 38 4.09 3.03 -23.80
CA ALA A 38 5.26 3.86 -24.06
C ALA A 38 6.49 3.03 -24.44
N VAL A 39 6.71 1.93 -23.71
CA VAL A 39 7.80 0.98 -24.01
C VAL A 39 7.58 0.31 -25.36
N ASP A 40 6.37 -0.16 -25.67
CA ASP A 40 6.06 -0.77 -26.96
C ASP A 40 6.36 0.23 -28.12
N SER A 41 6.01 1.51 -27.96
CA SER A 41 6.30 2.57 -28.93
C SER A 41 7.80 2.79 -29.12
N TRP A 42 8.56 2.74 -28.03
CA TRP A 42 10.02 2.86 -28.06
C TRP A 42 10.68 1.64 -28.76
N VAL A 43 10.19 0.45 -28.51
CA VAL A 43 10.74 -0.79 -29.08
C VAL A 43 10.61 -0.78 -30.61
N VAL A 44 9.45 -0.38 -31.14
CA VAL A 44 9.20 -0.41 -32.60
C VAL A 44 9.73 0.80 -33.36
N ALA A 45 10.16 1.87 -32.67
CA ALA A 45 10.68 3.07 -33.32
C ALA A 45 12.00 2.80 -34.05
N PRO A 46 12.20 3.44 -35.24
CA PRO A 46 13.49 3.41 -35.92
C PRO A 46 14.62 3.95 -35.03
N PRO A 47 15.87 3.48 -35.19
CA PRO A 47 16.99 3.91 -34.33
C PRO A 47 17.16 5.42 -34.20
N GLU A 48 16.95 6.16 -35.28
CA GLU A 48 17.06 7.61 -35.36
C GLU A 48 15.92 8.37 -34.64
N GLU A 49 14.80 7.72 -34.40
CA GLU A 49 13.62 8.31 -33.78
C GLU A 49 13.42 7.85 -32.31
N LYS A 50 14.25 6.94 -31.79
CA LYS A 50 14.08 6.34 -30.46
C LYS A 50 14.14 7.32 -29.29
N ALA A 51 14.77 8.46 -29.46
CA ALA A 51 14.97 9.43 -28.37
C ALA A 51 13.63 9.97 -27.83
N ILE A 52 12.67 10.28 -28.72
CA ILE A 52 11.38 10.84 -28.31
C ILE A 52 10.52 9.81 -27.54
N PRO A 53 10.23 8.61 -28.05
CA PRO A 53 9.44 7.61 -27.31
C PRO A 53 10.15 7.11 -26.05
N PHE A 54 11.49 7.12 -26.00
CA PHE A 54 12.23 6.86 -24.77
C PHE A 54 11.93 7.91 -23.69
N GLY A 55 12.03 9.20 -24.05
CA GLY A 55 11.69 10.29 -23.12
C GLY A 55 10.25 10.24 -22.62
N VAL A 56 9.30 9.80 -23.45
CA VAL A 56 7.91 9.56 -23.02
C VAL A 56 7.83 8.41 -22.00
N ALA A 57 8.51 7.30 -22.25
CA ALA A 57 8.53 6.16 -21.33
C ALA A 57 9.18 6.54 -19.98
N GLU A 58 10.24 7.31 -20.00
CA GLU A 58 10.91 7.83 -18.81
C GLU A 58 10.01 8.79 -18.02
N GLY A 59 9.30 9.69 -18.70
CA GLY A 59 8.33 10.59 -18.06
C GLY A 59 7.20 9.84 -17.36
N ILE A 60 6.67 8.77 -17.98
CA ILE A 60 5.65 7.91 -17.35
C ILE A 60 6.23 7.18 -16.14
N ARG A 61 7.49 6.75 -16.18
CA ARG A 61 8.18 6.14 -15.03
C ARG A 61 8.26 7.09 -13.83
N PHE A 62 8.49 8.39 -14.03
CA PHE A 62 8.46 9.36 -12.94
C PHE A 62 7.06 9.52 -12.33
N ILE A 63 6.01 9.47 -13.16
CA ILE A 63 4.63 9.49 -12.67
C ILE A 63 4.34 8.20 -11.86
N GLU A 64 4.84 7.06 -12.29
CA GLU A 64 4.75 5.80 -11.57
C GLU A 64 5.41 5.88 -10.19
N TYR A 65 6.60 6.45 -10.07
CA TYR A 65 7.26 6.64 -8.77
C TYR A 65 6.39 7.48 -7.83
N GLY A 66 5.83 8.60 -8.32
CA GLY A 66 4.95 9.44 -7.52
C GLY A 66 3.66 8.72 -7.06
N THR A 67 3.00 8.02 -7.96
CA THR A 67 1.77 7.28 -7.64
C THR A 67 2.03 6.09 -6.73
N ASN A 68 3.15 5.37 -6.91
CA ASN A 68 3.58 4.28 -6.03
C ASN A 68 3.90 4.78 -4.62
N SER A 69 4.59 5.92 -4.51
CA SER A 69 4.88 6.57 -3.24
C SER A 69 3.59 6.89 -2.47
N ILE A 70 2.65 7.60 -3.10
CA ILE A 70 1.36 7.95 -2.48
C ILE A 70 0.60 6.70 -2.04
N PHE A 71 0.53 5.67 -2.90
CA PHE A 71 -0.11 4.41 -2.57
C PHE A 71 0.50 3.78 -1.31
N ARG A 72 1.83 3.71 -1.19
CA ARG A 72 2.52 3.13 -0.03
C ARG A 72 2.33 3.95 1.25
N ILE A 73 2.36 5.28 1.16
CA ILE A 73 2.10 6.15 2.30
C ILE A 73 0.68 5.93 2.83
N LEU A 74 -0.32 5.89 1.94
CA LEU A 74 -1.70 5.59 2.32
C LEU A 74 -1.84 4.19 2.91
N GLN A 75 -1.23 3.18 2.28
CA GLN A 75 -1.23 1.80 2.75
C GLN A 75 -0.63 1.66 4.15
N GLY A 76 0.51 2.30 4.39
CA GLY A 76 1.14 2.31 5.71
C GLY A 76 0.30 3.06 6.75
N THR A 77 -0.35 4.16 6.37
CA THR A 77 -1.27 4.91 7.25
C THR A 77 -2.48 4.06 7.64
N VAL A 78 -3.03 3.25 6.73
CA VAL A 78 -4.08 2.26 7.03
C VAL A 78 -3.60 1.26 8.07
N ALA A 79 -2.38 0.72 7.91
CA ALA A 79 -1.82 -0.26 8.85
C ALA A 79 -1.60 0.34 10.24
N VAL A 80 -1.05 1.56 10.33
CA VAL A 80 -0.91 2.28 11.61
C VAL A 80 -2.27 2.49 12.27
N ASN A 81 -3.24 2.99 11.51
CA ASN A 81 -4.57 3.30 12.03
C ASN A 81 -5.28 2.06 12.60
N PHE A 82 -5.34 0.96 11.81
CA PHE A 82 -5.90 -0.29 12.30
C PHE A 82 -5.06 -0.91 13.41
N GLY A 83 -3.74 -0.78 13.38
CA GLY A 83 -2.86 -1.25 14.45
C GLY A 83 -3.20 -0.59 15.79
N VAL A 84 -3.38 0.72 15.81
CA VAL A 84 -3.80 1.47 17.00
C VAL A 84 -5.22 1.07 17.42
N ALA A 85 -6.17 1.01 16.48
CA ALA A 85 -7.55 0.60 16.77
C ALA A 85 -7.62 -0.79 17.43
N ILE A 86 -6.81 -1.74 16.98
CA ILE A 86 -6.73 -3.09 17.55
C ILE A 86 -6.14 -3.04 18.96
N ALA A 87 -5.07 -2.27 19.16
CA ALA A 87 -4.42 -2.15 20.47
C ALA A 87 -5.39 -1.57 21.52
N GLU A 88 -6.25 -0.62 21.13
CA GLU A 88 -7.25 0.03 21.99
C GLU A 88 -8.51 -0.82 22.21
N SER A 89 -8.90 -1.65 21.23
CA SER A 89 -10.20 -2.34 21.24
C SER A 89 -10.27 -3.54 22.19
N LYS A 90 -9.16 -4.06 22.69
CA LYS A 90 -9.08 -5.32 23.49
C LYS A 90 -9.72 -6.54 22.80
N ILE A 91 -10.11 -6.41 21.51
CA ILE A 91 -10.74 -7.47 20.73
C ILE A 91 -9.71 -8.52 20.31
N LEU A 92 -8.52 -8.09 19.93
CA LEU A 92 -7.40 -8.94 19.57
C LEU A 92 -6.21 -8.65 20.47
N SER A 93 -5.15 -9.47 20.35
CA SER A 93 -3.91 -9.25 21.10
C SER A 93 -3.27 -7.90 20.72
N LYS A 94 -2.82 -7.15 21.72
CA LYS A 94 -2.07 -5.90 21.54
C LYS A 94 -0.83 -6.06 20.65
N TRP A 95 -0.22 -7.24 20.66
CA TRP A 95 0.92 -7.55 19.81
C TRP A 95 0.59 -7.49 18.32
N ILE A 96 -0.62 -7.91 17.95
CA ILE A 96 -1.09 -7.82 16.55
C ILE A 96 -1.28 -6.36 16.14
N GLY A 97 -1.82 -5.54 17.05
CA GLY A 97 -1.92 -4.10 16.84
C GLY A 97 -0.55 -3.43 16.72
N GLY A 98 0.37 -3.74 17.65
CA GLY A 98 1.75 -3.24 17.61
C GLY A 98 2.51 -3.63 16.33
N ALA A 99 2.35 -4.87 15.88
CA ALA A 99 2.90 -5.31 14.60
C ALA A 99 2.38 -4.46 13.42
N GLY A 100 1.07 -4.17 13.39
CA GLY A 100 0.47 -3.30 12.39
C GLY A 100 1.07 -1.90 12.36
N VAL A 101 1.30 -1.29 13.53
CA VAL A 101 1.95 0.01 13.64
C VAL A 101 3.37 -0.03 13.07
N VAL A 102 4.18 -1.01 13.44
CA VAL A 102 5.56 -1.16 12.93
C VAL A 102 5.56 -1.36 11.41
N ILE A 103 4.74 -2.28 10.90
CA ILE A 103 4.61 -2.54 9.47
C ILE A 103 4.18 -1.27 8.73
N GLY A 104 3.22 -0.53 9.29
CA GLY A 104 2.74 0.71 8.70
C GLY A 104 3.82 1.78 8.61
N VAL A 105 4.59 2.00 9.66
CA VAL A 105 5.71 2.96 9.67
C VAL A 105 6.78 2.58 8.64
N VAL A 106 7.16 1.30 8.56
CA VAL A 106 8.12 0.82 7.56
C VAL A 106 7.58 1.01 6.14
N THR A 107 6.27 0.78 5.92
CA THR A 107 5.64 0.95 4.60
C THR A 107 5.57 2.43 4.20
N ILE A 108 5.30 3.35 5.14
CA ILE A 108 5.36 4.80 4.89
C ILE A 108 6.78 5.21 4.50
N TYR A 109 7.79 4.74 5.26
CA TYR A 109 9.18 5.02 4.94
C TYR A 109 9.56 4.53 3.55
N ALA A 110 9.18 3.31 3.19
CA ALA A 110 9.41 2.76 1.85
C ALA A 110 8.70 3.60 0.75
N GLY A 111 7.54 4.17 1.04
CA GLY A 111 6.86 5.10 0.14
C GLY A 111 7.63 6.39 -0.09
N LEU A 112 8.16 6.99 0.98
CA LEU A 112 9.01 8.18 0.89
C LEU A 112 10.29 7.89 0.10
N GLU A 113 10.90 6.73 0.31
CA GLU A 113 12.11 6.34 -0.41
C GLU A 113 11.86 6.24 -1.92
N VAL A 114 10.75 5.62 -2.34
CA VAL A 114 10.36 5.56 -3.77
C VAL A 114 10.16 6.96 -4.36
N ALA A 115 9.61 7.91 -3.59
CA ALA A 115 9.42 9.28 -4.08
C ALA A 115 10.72 9.99 -4.45
N TYR A 116 11.80 9.74 -3.70
CA TYR A 116 13.07 10.46 -3.86
C TYR A 116 14.14 9.67 -4.62
N LEU A 117 14.15 8.35 -4.50
CA LEU A 117 15.18 7.48 -5.05
C LEU A 117 14.65 6.54 -6.16
N GLY A 118 13.35 6.55 -6.42
CA GLY A 118 12.74 5.60 -7.34
C GLY A 118 12.83 4.16 -6.82
N PHE A 119 12.94 3.20 -7.75
CA PHE A 119 13.10 1.78 -7.40
C PHE A 119 14.56 1.34 -7.24
N ASP A 120 15.53 2.23 -7.49
CA ASP A 120 16.97 1.91 -7.40
C ASP A 120 17.47 1.83 -5.95
N GLY A 121 16.67 2.31 -4.99
CA GLY A 121 16.97 2.25 -3.57
C GLY A 121 16.83 0.83 -2.99
N LEU A 122 16.34 0.73 -1.76
CA LEU A 122 16.20 -0.53 -1.02
C LEU A 122 15.07 -1.43 -1.58
N THR A 123 15.09 -1.74 -2.88
CA THR A 123 14.05 -2.51 -3.60
C THR A 123 13.67 -3.80 -2.86
N THR A 124 14.64 -4.44 -2.20
CA THR A 124 14.42 -5.64 -1.38
C THR A 124 13.56 -5.36 -0.15
N ILE A 125 13.83 -4.27 0.58
CA ILE A 125 13.04 -3.87 1.77
C ILE A 125 11.62 -3.50 1.36
N ILE A 126 11.48 -2.81 0.23
CA ILE A 126 10.19 -2.45 -0.36
C ILE A 126 9.36 -3.70 -0.66
N GLY A 127 9.94 -4.71 -1.31
CA GLY A 127 9.26 -5.97 -1.60
C GLY A 127 8.88 -6.75 -0.35
N ILE A 128 9.81 -6.87 0.61
CA ILE A 128 9.57 -7.58 1.88
C ILE A 128 8.47 -6.89 2.68
N SER A 129 8.46 -5.56 2.76
CA SER A 129 7.42 -4.82 3.51
C SER A 129 6.01 -5.09 2.98
N MET A 130 5.84 -5.20 1.65
CA MET A 130 4.56 -5.55 1.04
C MET A 130 4.12 -6.97 1.41
N ILE A 131 5.01 -7.96 1.34
CA ILE A 131 4.70 -9.34 1.70
C ILE A 131 4.25 -9.42 3.16
N ILE A 132 5.01 -8.80 4.07
CA ILE A 132 4.68 -8.77 5.50
C ILE A 132 3.34 -8.08 5.75
N TYR A 133 3.06 -6.98 5.05
CA TYR A 133 1.77 -6.28 5.12
C TYR A 133 0.61 -7.21 4.74
N PHE A 134 0.69 -7.91 3.60
CA PHE A 134 -0.37 -8.81 3.16
C PHE A 134 -0.54 -10.01 4.09
N ILE A 135 0.54 -10.57 4.64
CA ILE A 135 0.47 -11.62 5.66
C ILE A 135 -0.26 -11.10 6.90
N TRP A 136 0.07 -9.91 7.38
CA TRP A 136 -0.59 -9.30 8.54
C TRP A 136 -2.08 -9.06 8.29
N VAL A 137 -2.45 -8.53 7.13
CA VAL A 137 -3.87 -8.35 6.73
C VAL A 137 -4.61 -9.70 6.65
N GLY A 138 -3.97 -10.73 6.09
CA GLY A 138 -4.54 -12.08 6.02
C GLY A 138 -4.77 -12.68 7.41
N ILE A 139 -3.83 -12.52 8.33
CA ILE A 139 -3.97 -12.95 9.74
C ILE A 139 -5.14 -12.21 10.40
N LEU A 140 -5.24 -10.88 10.22
CA LEU A 140 -6.36 -10.09 10.76
C LEU A 140 -7.70 -10.60 10.23
N GLY A 141 -7.81 -10.77 8.92
CA GLY A 141 -9.04 -11.27 8.30
C GLY A 141 -9.45 -12.63 8.87
N GLY A 142 -8.51 -13.57 8.98
CA GLY A 142 -8.75 -14.90 9.55
C GLY A 142 -9.17 -14.88 11.02
N LEU A 143 -8.53 -14.04 11.84
CA LEU A 143 -8.89 -13.90 13.25
C LEU A 143 -10.27 -13.26 13.46
N MET A 144 -10.59 -12.24 12.68
CA MET A 144 -11.90 -11.58 12.72
C MET A 144 -13.02 -12.52 12.26
N TRP A 145 -12.79 -13.28 11.19
CA TRP A 145 -13.70 -14.31 10.71
C TRP A 145 -14.01 -15.36 11.78
N ARG A 146 -12.99 -15.96 12.38
CA ARG A 146 -13.15 -16.96 13.45
C ARG A 146 -13.96 -16.41 14.63
N LYS A 147 -13.70 -15.17 15.02
CA LYS A 147 -14.39 -14.53 16.13
C LYS A 147 -15.85 -14.22 15.83
N SER A 148 -16.17 -13.86 14.57
CA SER A 148 -17.56 -13.66 14.11
C SER A 148 -18.35 -14.97 14.19
N MET A 149 -17.79 -16.08 13.71
CA MET A 149 -18.46 -17.38 13.74
C MET A 149 -18.70 -17.91 15.15
N SER A 150 -17.74 -17.67 16.07
CA SER A 150 -17.92 -18.08 17.48
C SER A 150 -19.09 -17.36 18.18
N LYS A 151 -19.43 -16.12 17.76
CA LYS A 151 -20.58 -15.39 18.32
C LYS A 151 -21.92 -15.80 17.73
N SER A 152 -21.93 -16.38 16.54
CA SER A 152 -23.13 -16.84 15.85
C SER A 152 -23.65 -18.20 16.37
N ASN A 153 -22.85 -18.96 17.10
CA ASN A 153 -23.15 -20.28 17.62
C ASN A 153 -23.52 -20.26 19.12
N CYS A 154 -23.66 -19.10 19.75
CA CYS A 154 -24.21 -18.89 21.10
C CYS A 154 -25.55 -18.16 21.05
#